data_9b5a73b46775f60b9c9b57acb57169ab
#
_entry.id   9b5a73b46775f60b9c9b57acb57169ab
#
_cell.length_a   1.000
_cell.length_b   1.000
_cell.length_c   1.000
_cell.angle_alpha   90.00
_cell.angle_beta   90.00
_cell.angle_gamma   90.00
#
_symmetry.space_group_name_H-M   'P 1'
#
loop_
_entity.id
_entity.type
_entity.pdbx_description
1 polymer ?
#
loop_
_entity_poly.entity_id
_entity_poly.type
_entity_poly.pdbx_seq_one_letter_code
_entity_poly.pdbx_strand_id
1 'polypeptide(L)'
;MIRREIEISGKKVPFRSSATIPRLYRAKFKRDIFKDLSKLEKSYKDKTENGDELQIEDLEIFENVAYVMAYHADNSIPAKIEDWLDQFDMFSIYEVLPQILELWGENLVTDVTSKKRLAEVSGK
;
A
#
# COMPACT_ATOMS: atom_id res chain seq x y z
N MET A 1 -1.77 3.80 14.15
CA MET A 1 -1.77 4.53 12.89
C MET A 1 -0.34 4.92 12.51
N ILE A 2 0.05 4.62 11.28
CA ILE A 2 1.41 4.86 10.79
C ILE A 2 1.34 5.82 9.61
N ARG A 3 2.17 6.85 9.64
CA ARG A 3 2.21 7.86 8.58
C ARG A 3 3.63 8.02 8.08
N ARG A 4 3.77 8.21 6.76
CA ARG A 4 5.07 8.43 6.12
C ARG A 4 4.89 9.38 4.95
N GLU A 5 5.86 10.26 4.75
CA GLU A 5 5.92 11.08 3.55
C GLU A 5 6.86 10.42 2.55
N ILE A 6 6.37 10.30 1.31
CA ILE A 6 7.15 9.71 0.22
C ILE A 6 7.28 10.76 -0.87
N GLU A 7 8.49 10.96 -1.37
CA GLU A 7 8.71 11.91 -2.45
C GLU A 7 8.35 11.28 -3.79
N ILE A 8 7.45 11.94 -4.52
CA ILE A 8 6.99 11.50 -5.84
C ILE A 8 7.10 12.70 -6.78
N SER A 9 7.93 12.59 -7.81
CA SER A 9 8.17 13.68 -8.79
C SER A 9 8.54 15.01 -8.10
N GLY A 10 9.37 14.94 -7.04
CA GLY A 10 9.79 16.13 -6.31
C GLY A 10 8.78 16.67 -5.31
N LYS A 11 7.63 16.03 -5.19
CA LYS A 11 6.59 16.43 -4.24
C LYS A 11 6.55 15.47 -3.07
N LYS A 12 6.42 15.98 -1.86
CA LYS A 12 6.26 15.14 -0.67
C LYS A 12 4.79 14.81 -0.51
N VAL A 13 4.46 13.53 -0.61
CA VAL A 13 3.09 13.05 -0.52
C VAL A 13 2.92 12.24 0.77
N PRO A 14 1.98 12.62 1.64
CA PRO A 14 1.74 11.85 2.86
C PRO A 14 0.93 10.60 2.56
N PHE A 15 1.31 9.51 3.23
CA PHE A 15 0.60 8.23 3.20
C PHE A 15 0.34 7.80 4.62
N ARG A 16 -0.80 7.18 4.85
CA ARG A 16 -1.21 6.74 6.18
C ARG A 16 -1.74 5.33 6.13
N SER A 17 -1.27 4.48 7.04
CA SER A 17 -1.76 3.12 7.18
C SER A 17 -2.39 2.94 8.54
N SER A 18 -3.55 2.28 8.58
CA SER A 18 -4.27 1.98 9.82
C SER A 18 -5.18 0.79 9.56
N ALA A 19 -5.85 0.32 10.62
CA ALA A 19 -6.81 -0.77 10.50
C ALA A 19 -7.99 -0.45 9.58
N THR A 20 -8.18 0.83 9.25
CA THR A 20 -9.26 1.26 8.36
C THR A 20 -8.96 1.01 6.88
N ILE A 21 -7.68 0.90 6.52
CA ILE A 21 -7.27 0.77 5.11
C ILE A 21 -7.96 -0.39 4.38
N PRO A 22 -8.02 -1.62 4.94
CA PRO A 22 -8.70 -2.71 4.24
C PRO A 22 -10.17 -2.40 3.92
N ARG A 23 -10.84 -1.73 4.83
CA ARG A 23 -12.24 -1.33 4.64
C ARG A 23 -12.40 -0.28 3.55
N LEU A 24 -11.54 0.72 3.55
CA LEU A 24 -11.55 1.78 2.53
C LEU A 24 -11.27 1.20 1.14
N TYR A 25 -10.30 0.32 1.06
CA TYR A 25 -9.93 -0.34 -0.19
C TYR A 25 -11.10 -1.17 -0.74
N ARG A 26 -11.70 -2.00 0.11
CA ARG A 26 -12.85 -2.82 -0.28
C ARG A 26 -14.04 -1.96 -0.71
N ALA A 27 -14.30 -0.87 0.00
CA ALA A 27 -15.41 0.02 -0.32
C ALA A 27 -15.23 0.69 -1.68
N LYS A 28 -14.00 1.12 -1.99
CA LYS A 28 -13.72 1.84 -3.23
C LYS A 28 -13.53 0.91 -4.43
N PHE A 29 -12.78 -0.16 -4.27
CA PHE A 29 -12.36 -1.01 -5.39
C PHE A 29 -13.06 -2.37 -5.42
N LYS A 30 -13.83 -2.73 -4.38
CA LYS A 30 -14.53 -4.02 -4.27
C LYS A 30 -13.56 -5.20 -4.30
N ARG A 31 -12.38 -5.01 -3.72
CA ARG A 31 -11.32 -6.02 -3.70
C ARG A 31 -10.75 -6.14 -2.29
N ASP A 32 -10.06 -7.27 -2.06
CA ASP A 32 -9.38 -7.56 -0.79
C ASP A 32 -7.94 -7.11 -0.87
N ILE A 33 -7.58 -6.11 -0.07
CA ILE A 33 -6.22 -5.54 -0.08
C ILE A 33 -5.16 -6.56 0.32
N PHE A 34 -5.48 -7.51 1.20
CA PHE A 34 -4.52 -8.53 1.63
C PHE A 34 -4.12 -9.43 0.45
N LYS A 35 -5.09 -9.85 -0.34
CA LYS A 35 -4.81 -10.65 -1.53
C LYS A 35 -4.07 -9.85 -2.58
N ASP A 36 -4.49 -8.62 -2.81
CA ASP A 36 -3.89 -7.76 -3.83
C ASP A 36 -2.44 -7.41 -3.48
N LEU A 37 -2.17 -7.06 -2.22
CA LEU A 37 -0.80 -6.72 -1.80
C LEU A 37 0.10 -7.94 -1.76
N SER A 38 -0.43 -9.10 -1.37
CA SER A 38 0.33 -10.35 -1.39
C SER A 38 0.77 -10.69 -2.81
N LYS A 39 -0.15 -10.56 -3.77
CA LYS A 39 0.14 -10.78 -5.18
C LYS A 39 1.16 -9.78 -5.71
N LEU A 40 0.98 -8.51 -5.38
CA LEU A 40 1.87 -7.44 -5.82
C LEU A 40 3.28 -7.62 -5.26
N GLU A 41 3.39 -7.97 -3.98
CA GLU A 41 4.68 -8.21 -3.34
C GLU A 41 5.42 -9.35 -4.01
N LYS A 42 4.71 -10.44 -4.31
CA LYS A 42 5.30 -11.59 -4.99
C LYS A 42 5.76 -11.23 -6.40
N SER A 43 4.94 -10.53 -7.16
CA SER A 43 5.27 -10.10 -8.51
C SER A 43 6.49 -9.17 -8.52
N TYR A 44 6.55 -8.24 -7.58
CA TYR A 44 7.67 -7.33 -7.44
C TYR A 44 8.95 -8.07 -7.10
N LYS A 45 8.87 -9.04 -6.19
CA LYS A 45 10.01 -9.86 -5.80
C LYS A 45 10.51 -10.70 -6.96
N ASP A 46 9.61 -11.34 -7.70
CA ASP A 46 9.94 -12.12 -8.88
C ASP A 46 10.63 -11.25 -9.94
N LYS A 47 10.14 -10.01 -10.12
CA LYS A 47 10.76 -9.07 -11.06
C LYS A 47 12.20 -8.75 -10.65
N THR A 48 12.44 -8.45 -9.38
CA THR A 48 13.75 -8.04 -8.91
C THR A 48 14.75 -9.19 -8.83
N GLU A 49 14.28 -10.41 -8.53
CA GLU A 49 15.14 -11.58 -8.38
C GLU A 49 15.32 -12.36 -9.69
N ASN A 50 14.25 -12.48 -10.47
CA ASN A 50 14.23 -13.37 -11.65
C ASN A 50 14.11 -12.63 -12.98
N GLY A 51 13.91 -11.32 -12.95
CA GLY A 51 13.77 -10.52 -14.15
C GLY A 51 12.42 -10.64 -14.85
N ASP A 52 11.43 -11.24 -14.20
CA ASP A 52 10.08 -11.35 -14.74
C ASP A 52 9.42 -9.96 -14.83
N GLU A 53 8.59 -9.76 -15.84
CA GLU A 53 7.93 -8.48 -16.03
C GLU A 53 6.69 -8.36 -15.14
N LEU A 54 6.44 -7.13 -14.65
CA LEU A 54 5.22 -6.83 -13.92
C LEU A 54 4.05 -6.77 -14.89
N GLN A 55 2.92 -7.30 -14.46
CA GLN A 55 1.70 -7.27 -15.25
C GLN A 55 0.98 -5.92 -15.09
N ILE A 56 0.13 -5.59 -16.04
CA ILE A 56 -0.69 -4.37 -15.98
C ILE A 56 -1.54 -4.38 -14.70
N GLU A 57 -2.08 -5.54 -14.35
CA GLU A 57 -2.87 -5.72 -13.14
C GLU A 57 -2.07 -5.34 -11.87
N ASP A 58 -0.78 -5.71 -11.84
CA ASP A 58 0.08 -5.38 -10.71
C ASP A 58 0.27 -3.86 -10.57
N LEU A 59 0.40 -3.17 -11.69
CA LEU A 59 0.52 -1.71 -11.70
C LEU A 59 -0.76 -1.04 -11.20
N GLU A 60 -1.91 -1.55 -11.60
CA GLU A 60 -3.19 -1.04 -11.12
C GLU A 60 -3.35 -1.24 -9.61
N ILE A 61 -2.98 -2.41 -9.11
CA ILE A 61 -3.02 -2.70 -7.67
C ILE A 61 -2.14 -1.71 -6.91
N PHE A 62 -0.91 -1.50 -7.40
CA PHE A 62 0.01 -0.55 -6.81
C PHE A 62 -0.59 0.85 -6.72
N GLU A 63 -1.13 1.35 -7.82
CA GLU A 63 -1.75 2.67 -7.88
C GLU A 63 -2.94 2.78 -6.93
N ASN A 64 -3.78 1.76 -6.90
CA ASN A 64 -4.96 1.75 -6.06
C ASN A 64 -4.62 1.75 -4.58
N VAL A 65 -3.64 0.95 -4.17
CA VAL A 65 -3.18 0.90 -2.78
C VAL A 65 -2.58 2.23 -2.37
N ALA A 66 -1.72 2.78 -3.22
CA ALA A 66 -1.09 4.08 -2.95
C ALA A 66 -2.15 5.17 -2.81
N TYR A 67 -3.12 5.17 -3.69
CA TYR A 67 -4.19 6.17 -3.65
C TYR A 67 -4.99 6.11 -2.34
N VAL A 68 -5.39 4.92 -1.92
CA VAL A 68 -6.17 4.76 -0.68
C VAL A 68 -5.39 5.26 0.53
N MET A 69 -4.11 4.93 0.61
CA MET A 69 -3.27 5.39 1.71
C MET A 69 -3.04 6.90 1.67
N ALA A 70 -2.88 7.48 0.48
CA ALA A 70 -2.74 8.92 0.33
C ALA A 70 -4.02 9.65 0.68
N TYR A 71 -5.17 9.15 0.24
CA TYR A 71 -6.47 9.73 0.57
C TYR A 71 -6.73 9.67 2.07
N HIS A 72 -6.34 8.57 2.70
CA HIS A 72 -6.50 8.41 4.15
C HIS A 72 -5.63 9.40 4.93
N ALA A 73 -4.48 9.78 4.38
CA ALA A 73 -3.61 10.79 4.99
C ALA A 73 -4.10 12.21 4.73
N ASP A 74 -4.69 12.45 3.56
CA ASP A 74 -5.11 13.78 3.12
C ASP A 74 -6.34 13.64 2.21
N ASN A 75 -7.52 13.84 2.76
CA ASN A 75 -8.77 13.69 2.01
C ASN A 75 -9.08 14.86 1.08
N SER A 76 -8.18 15.84 0.98
CA SER A 76 -8.33 16.94 0.03
C SER A 76 -7.80 16.60 -1.37
N ILE A 77 -7.18 15.44 -1.55
CA ILE A 77 -6.70 15.02 -2.86
C ILE A 77 -7.89 14.67 -3.76
N PRO A 78 -7.69 14.64 -5.10
CA PRO A 78 -8.81 14.35 -6.01
C PRO A 78 -9.53 13.04 -5.70
N ALA A 79 -10.84 13.04 -5.89
CA ALA A 79 -11.67 11.84 -5.67
C ALA A 79 -11.44 10.78 -6.73
N LYS A 80 -11.00 11.18 -7.93
CA LYS A 80 -10.67 10.25 -9.01
C LYS A 80 -9.18 9.96 -8.99
N ILE A 81 -8.83 8.69 -9.06
CA ILE A 81 -7.43 8.28 -9.03
C ILE A 81 -6.64 8.85 -10.22
N GLU A 82 -7.27 8.95 -11.39
CA GLU A 82 -6.63 9.50 -12.58
C GLU A 82 -6.24 10.96 -12.37
N ASP A 83 -7.10 11.75 -11.74
CA ASP A 83 -6.82 13.15 -11.45
C ASP A 83 -5.69 13.30 -10.44
N TRP A 84 -5.61 12.37 -9.49
CA TRP A 84 -4.52 12.36 -8.52
C TRP A 84 -3.18 12.01 -9.19
N LEU A 85 -3.19 10.97 -10.02
CA LEU A 85 -1.97 10.55 -10.73
C LEU A 85 -1.47 11.61 -11.69
N ASP A 86 -2.38 12.41 -12.26
CA ASP A 86 -2.05 13.48 -13.19
C ASP A 86 -1.20 14.60 -12.57
N GLN A 87 -1.16 14.68 -11.24
CA GLN A 87 -0.34 15.66 -10.52
C GLN A 87 1.15 15.34 -10.58
N PHE A 88 1.50 14.12 -10.98
CA PHE A 88 2.88 13.66 -10.98
C PHE A 88 3.38 13.45 -12.40
N ASP A 89 4.59 13.90 -12.66
CA ASP A 89 5.23 13.67 -13.96
C ASP A 89 5.58 12.21 -14.13
N MET A 90 5.95 11.55 -13.02
CA MET A 90 6.29 10.15 -13.00
C MET A 90 5.87 9.55 -11.66
N PHE A 91 5.26 8.36 -11.71
CA PHE A 91 4.89 7.62 -10.53
C PHE A 91 5.55 6.24 -10.61
N SER A 92 6.80 6.20 -10.17
CA SER A 92 7.63 5.01 -10.32
C SER A 92 7.31 3.95 -9.28
N ILE A 93 6.86 2.78 -9.73
CA ILE A 93 6.61 1.65 -8.84
C ILE A 93 7.89 1.23 -8.12
N TYR A 94 9.05 1.34 -8.77
CA TYR A 94 10.32 0.90 -8.19
C TYR A 94 10.79 1.78 -7.04
N GLU A 95 10.40 3.05 -7.05
CA GLU A 95 10.77 3.98 -5.98
C GLU A 95 9.74 4.00 -4.86
N VAL A 96 8.47 3.91 -5.21
CA VAL A 96 7.36 4.13 -4.26
C VAL A 96 6.91 2.83 -3.60
N LEU A 97 6.80 1.74 -4.34
CA LEU A 97 6.26 0.48 -3.81
C LEU A 97 7.04 -0.06 -2.61
N PRO A 98 8.39 -0.09 -2.62
CA PRO A 98 9.10 -0.58 -1.44
C PRO A 98 8.74 0.18 -0.17
N GLN A 99 8.54 1.47 -0.27
CA GLN A 99 8.17 2.30 0.87
C GLN A 99 6.74 2.05 1.33
N ILE A 100 5.83 1.80 0.39
CA ILE A 100 4.45 1.43 0.71
C ILE A 100 4.39 0.06 1.36
N LEU A 101 5.15 -0.91 0.86
CA LEU A 101 5.21 -2.25 1.44
C LEU A 101 5.81 -2.20 2.85
N GLU A 102 6.81 -1.36 3.07
CA GLU A 102 7.39 -1.18 4.39
C GLU A 102 6.37 -0.58 5.36
N LEU A 103 5.64 0.44 4.92
CA LEU A 103 4.57 1.05 5.72
C LEU A 103 3.48 0.03 6.06
N TRP A 104 3.08 -0.77 5.08
CA TRP A 104 2.10 -1.85 5.29
C TRP A 104 2.65 -2.95 6.19
N GLY A 105 3.93 -3.31 6.00
CA GLY A 105 4.60 -4.34 6.79
C GLY A 105 4.70 -3.98 8.26
N GLU A 106 4.96 -2.73 8.59
CA GLU A 106 4.97 -2.27 9.97
C GLU A 106 3.62 -2.49 10.64
N ASN A 107 2.54 -2.23 9.91
CA ASN A 107 1.19 -2.44 10.40
C ASN A 107 0.92 -3.94 10.64
N LEU A 108 1.35 -4.79 9.72
CA LEU A 108 1.20 -6.24 9.85
C LEU A 108 2.02 -6.82 10.99
N VAL A 109 3.25 -6.36 11.17
CA VAL A 109 4.12 -6.82 12.25
C VAL A 109 3.50 -6.53 13.61
N THR A 110 2.95 -5.32 13.77
CA THR A 110 2.27 -4.95 15.00
C THR A 110 1.08 -5.86 15.27
N ASP A 111 0.29 -6.15 14.24
CA ASP A 111 -0.89 -7.00 14.35
C ASP A 111 -0.51 -8.44 14.71
N VAL A 112 0.50 -8.99 14.05
CA VAL A 112 1.00 -10.34 14.32
C VAL A 112 1.54 -10.45 15.74
N THR A 113 2.29 -9.46 16.20
CA THR A 113 2.82 -9.43 17.56
C THR A 113 1.69 -9.44 18.58
N SER A 114 0.63 -8.68 18.35
CA SER A 114 -0.52 -8.66 19.24
C SER A 114 -1.22 -10.02 19.31
N LYS A 115 -1.42 -10.68 18.18
CA LYS A 115 -2.02 -12.00 18.12
C LYS A 115 -1.16 -13.04 18.85
N LYS A 116 0.14 -12.97 18.69
CA LYS A 116 1.07 -13.86 19.34
C LYS A 116 1.02 -13.71 20.86
N ARG A 117 0.96 -12.48 21.35
CA ARG A 117 0.85 -12.21 22.79
C ARG A 117 -0.45 -12.78 23.36
N LEU A 118 -1.55 -12.63 22.64
CA LEU A 118 -2.82 -13.19 23.06
C LEU A 118 -2.77 -14.70 23.17
N ALA A 119 -2.14 -15.36 22.20
CA ALA A 119 -1.97 -16.81 22.21
C ALA A 119 -1.13 -17.28 23.40
N GLU A 120 -0.05 -16.56 23.71
CA GLU A 120 0.81 -16.88 24.85
C GLU A 120 0.09 -16.75 26.18
N VAL A 121 -0.76 -15.73 26.32
CA VAL A 121 -1.52 -15.49 27.55
C VAL A 121 -2.65 -16.50 27.72
N SER A 122 -3.40 -16.77 26.66
CA SER A 122 -4.59 -17.61 26.75
C SER A 122 -4.36 -19.10 26.48
N GLY A 123 -3.31 -19.43 25.75
CA GLY A 123 -3.03 -20.81 25.33
C GLY A 123 -2.12 -21.58 26.25
N LYS A 124 -1.67 -20.97 27.28
CA LYS A 124 -0.74 -21.59 28.23
C LYS A 124 -1.36 -21.71 29.58
#